data_2362a8fd35c8e64867e5e1f5c1b50abf
#
_entry.id   2362a8fd35c8e64867e5e1f5c1b50abf
#
_cell.length_a   1.000
_cell.length_b   1.000
_cell.length_c   1.000
_cell.angle_alpha   90.00
_cell.angle_beta   90.00
_cell.angle_gamma   90.00
#
_symmetry.space_group_name_H-M   'P 1'
#
loop_
_entity.id
_entity.type
_entity.pdbx_description
1 polymer ?
#
loop_
_entity_poly.entity_id
_entity_poly.type
_entity_poly.pdbx_seq_one_letter_code
_entity_poly.pdbx_strand_id
1 'polypeptide(L)'
;DALTASRELDLTLTGKQCGLEERAPMCGVPFHSYEGYVARLIAKGYKVAICEQVEDPAKAKGLVKRDIIRVVTPGTVIESSMLQDDRNNYIASIFLKDGAAGLCFADVSTGTAHITELKQSKIASAVITELCRYHPSEVLMNPGLLDCREITTYIKKNMTCSVELVEEERYAPGLVSIALENQFGRDWAAQTGIAPKGLVRFAMAALLEYLHDTQ
;
A
#
# COMPACT_ATOMS: atom_id res chain seq x y z
N ASP A 1 -3.62 16.63 9.35
CA ASP A 1 -4.69 15.88 8.63
C ASP A 1 -5.95 16.74 8.44
N ALA A 2 -6.56 17.35 9.49
CA ALA A 2 -7.80 18.09 9.35
C ALA A 2 -7.77 19.24 8.34
N LEU A 3 -6.67 20.00 8.30
CA LEU A 3 -6.47 21.08 7.32
C LEU A 3 -6.39 20.52 5.89
N THR A 4 -5.67 19.42 5.69
CA THR A 4 -5.57 18.75 4.41
C THR A 4 -6.92 18.19 3.97
N ALA A 5 -7.58 17.42 4.85
CA ALA A 5 -8.90 16.84 4.56
C ALA A 5 -9.96 17.91 4.26
N SER A 6 -9.99 19.01 5.03
CA SER A 6 -10.90 20.14 4.79
C SER A 6 -10.72 20.71 3.37
N ARG A 7 -9.48 20.92 2.93
CA ARG A 7 -9.16 21.44 1.60
C ARG A 7 -9.48 20.45 0.48
N GLU A 8 -9.04 19.19 0.65
CA GLU A 8 -9.17 18.16 -0.40
C GLU A 8 -10.60 17.69 -0.61
N LEU A 9 -11.42 17.75 0.43
CA LEU A 9 -12.80 17.26 0.43
C LEU A 9 -13.84 18.40 0.41
N ASP A 10 -13.39 19.65 0.46
CA ASP A 10 -14.25 20.84 0.57
C ASP A 10 -15.17 20.79 1.81
N LEU A 11 -14.56 20.46 2.96
CA LEU A 11 -15.25 20.36 4.25
C LEU A 11 -15.00 21.59 5.10
N THR A 12 -16.02 22.00 5.85
CA THR A 12 -15.89 23.10 6.82
C THR A 12 -14.88 22.72 7.89
N LEU A 13 -13.83 23.54 8.01
CA LEU A 13 -12.85 23.41 9.08
C LEU A 13 -13.43 23.98 10.37
N THR A 14 -13.44 23.18 11.40
CA THR A 14 -13.87 23.54 12.75
C THR A 14 -12.73 23.35 13.75
N GLY A 15 -12.99 23.58 15.03
CA GLY A 15 -12.01 23.32 16.08
C GLY A 15 -12.65 22.68 17.30
N LYS A 16 -11.94 21.73 17.90
CA LYS A 16 -12.33 21.05 19.14
C LYS A 16 -11.44 21.47 20.30
N GLN A 17 -12.05 21.79 21.43
CA GLN A 17 -11.30 22.03 22.66
C GLN A 17 -10.75 20.71 23.19
N CYS A 18 -9.43 20.62 23.32
CA CYS A 18 -8.73 19.40 23.75
C CYS A 18 -7.84 19.65 24.98
N GLY A 19 -8.09 20.70 25.76
CA GLY A 19 -7.28 21.06 26.93
C GLY A 19 -5.98 21.83 26.59
N LEU A 20 -5.81 22.23 25.33
CA LEU A 20 -4.73 23.11 24.86
C LEU A 20 -5.23 24.56 24.84
N GLU A 21 -4.30 25.53 24.81
CA GLU A 21 -4.63 26.96 24.68
C GLU A 21 -5.40 27.24 23.39
N GLU A 22 -5.02 26.60 22.29
CA GLU A 22 -5.71 26.68 21.01
C GLU A 22 -6.60 25.45 20.76
N ARG A 23 -7.69 25.69 20.02
CA ARG A 23 -8.58 24.60 19.58
C ARG A 23 -7.89 23.75 18.53
N ALA A 24 -7.86 22.43 18.71
CA ALA A 24 -7.33 21.52 17.71
C ALA A 24 -8.19 21.57 16.43
N PRO A 25 -7.58 21.75 15.24
CA PRO A 25 -8.31 21.77 13.98
C PRO A 25 -9.03 20.43 13.76
N MET A 26 -10.28 20.51 13.34
CA MET A 26 -11.16 19.36 13.11
C MET A 26 -12.04 19.62 11.89
N CYS A 27 -12.26 18.61 11.07
CA CYS A 27 -13.37 18.53 10.12
C CYS A 27 -14.09 17.20 10.32
N GLY A 28 -15.34 17.12 9.91
CA GLY A 28 -16.16 15.92 10.12
C GLY A 28 -16.95 15.56 8.88
N VAL A 29 -17.18 14.26 8.73
CA VAL A 29 -18.06 13.68 7.71
C VAL A 29 -19.14 12.84 8.40
N PRO A 30 -20.34 12.71 7.82
CA PRO A 30 -21.35 11.82 8.36
C PRO A 30 -20.86 10.37 8.34
N PHE A 31 -21.05 9.64 9.44
CA PHE A 31 -20.59 8.26 9.58
C PHE A 31 -21.10 7.33 8.46
N HIS A 32 -22.36 7.46 8.07
CA HIS A 32 -22.99 6.62 7.06
C HIS A 32 -22.51 6.88 5.61
N SER A 33 -21.74 7.95 5.39
CA SER A 33 -21.25 8.33 4.05
C SER A 33 -19.72 8.48 3.97
N TYR A 34 -18.99 8.03 5.01
CA TYR A 34 -17.55 8.23 5.08
C TYR A 34 -16.80 7.58 3.91
N GLU A 35 -17.30 6.47 3.37
CA GLU A 35 -16.69 5.74 2.25
C GLU A 35 -16.50 6.63 1.01
N GLY A 36 -17.48 7.47 0.67
CA GLY A 36 -17.38 8.39 -0.46
C GLY A 36 -16.30 9.47 -0.26
N TYR A 37 -16.06 9.88 0.99
CA TYR A 37 -14.97 10.81 1.31
C TYR A 37 -13.61 10.12 1.29
N VAL A 38 -13.53 8.88 1.80
CA VAL A 38 -12.32 8.04 1.69
C VAL A 38 -11.98 7.83 0.22
N ALA A 39 -12.93 7.43 -0.61
CA ALA A 39 -12.73 7.25 -2.05
C ALA A 39 -12.12 8.48 -2.74
N ARG A 40 -12.59 9.69 -2.40
CA ARG A 40 -12.05 10.94 -2.93
C ARG A 40 -10.61 11.21 -2.52
N LEU A 41 -10.22 10.84 -1.30
CA LEU A 41 -8.83 10.95 -0.82
C LEU A 41 -7.94 9.91 -1.50
N ILE A 42 -8.40 8.67 -1.59
CA ILE A 42 -7.69 7.57 -2.26
C ILE A 42 -7.44 7.91 -3.75
N ALA A 43 -8.45 8.43 -4.45
CA ALA A 43 -8.32 8.86 -5.85
C ALA A 43 -7.28 9.99 -6.04
N LYS A 44 -6.95 10.74 -4.98
CA LYS A 44 -5.91 11.75 -4.95
C LYS A 44 -4.55 11.22 -4.45
N GLY A 45 -4.44 9.90 -4.21
CA GLY A 45 -3.20 9.23 -3.77
C GLY A 45 -2.92 9.31 -2.28
N TYR A 46 -3.89 9.74 -1.45
CA TYR A 46 -3.74 9.72 0.01
C TYR A 46 -3.97 8.32 0.56
N LYS A 47 -3.32 8.01 1.69
CA LYS A 47 -3.62 6.86 2.54
C LYS A 47 -4.53 7.32 3.68
N VAL A 48 -5.52 6.50 4.02
CA VAL A 48 -6.53 6.84 5.03
C VAL A 48 -6.59 5.77 6.11
N ALA A 49 -6.17 6.11 7.32
CA ALA A 49 -6.31 5.24 8.48
C ALA A 49 -7.71 5.38 9.08
N ILE A 50 -8.42 4.27 9.21
CA ILE A 50 -9.72 4.19 9.87
C ILE A 50 -9.47 3.76 11.31
N CYS A 51 -9.85 4.63 12.25
CA CYS A 51 -9.66 4.41 13.67
C CYS A 51 -11.03 4.35 14.36
N GLU A 52 -11.32 3.27 15.06
CA GLU A 52 -12.57 3.03 15.75
C GLU A 52 -12.41 2.85 17.26
N GLN A 53 -13.53 2.95 17.97
CA GLN A 53 -13.58 2.66 19.40
C GLN A 53 -13.62 1.14 19.59
N VAL A 54 -12.59 0.59 20.26
CA VAL A 54 -12.44 -0.86 20.46
C VAL A 54 -12.89 -1.33 21.85
N GLU A 55 -13.43 -0.44 22.66
CA GLU A 55 -14.03 -0.78 23.96
C GLU A 55 -15.42 -0.14 24.13
N ASP A 56 -16.25 -0.77 24.98
CA ASP A 56 -17.58 -0.27 25.33
C ASP A 56 -17.48 1.06 26.10
N PRO A 57 -18.01 2.18 25.58
CA PRO A 57 -17.99 3.46 26.26
C PRO A 57 -18.59 3.44 27.67
N ALA A 58 -19.56 2.54 27.93
CA ALA A 58 -20.20 2.40 29.22
C ALA A 58 -19.29 1.76 30.30
N LYS A 59 -18.24 1.07 29.87
CA LYS A 59 -17.27 0.39 30.73
C LYS A 59 -15.93 1.14 30.84
N ALA A 60 -15.72 2.14 30.00
CA ALA A 60 -14.48 2.90 29.97
C ALA A 60 -14.32 3.77 31.22
N LYS A 61 -13.18 3.65 31.92
CA LYS A 61 -12.80 4.53 33.02
C LYS A 61 -11.93 5.67 32.46
N GLY A 62 -12.56 6.64 31.79
CA GLY A 62 -11.88 7.79 31.18
C GLY A 62 -12.08 7.87 29.69
N LEU A 63 -10.98 8.09 28.93
CA LEU A 63 -11.05 8.12 27.47
C LEU A 63 -11.22 6.70 26.90
N VAL A 64 -12.24 6.50 26.08
CA VAL A 64 -12.49 5.24 25.37
C VAL A 64 -11.29 4.88 24.49
N LYS A 65 -10.79 3.65 24.62
CA LYS A 65 -9.68 3.15 23.79
C LYS A 65 -10.11 3.16 22.32
N ARG A 66 -9.22 3.65 21.47
CA ARG A 66 -9.36 3.64 20.02
C ARG A 66 -8.16 2.92 19.40
N ASP A 67 -8.40 2.27 18.28
CA ASP A 67 -7.34 1.59 17.53
C ASP A 67 -7.56 1.77 16.03
N ILE A 68 -6.48 1.70 15.27
CA ILE A 68 -6.54 1.69 13.82
C ILE A 68 -6.96 0.28 13.42
N ILE A 69 -8.13 0.17 12.81
CA ILE A 69 -8.68 -1.12 12.37
C ILE A 69 -8.34 -1.43 10.91
N ARG A 70 -7.97 -0.41 10.13
CA ARG A 70 -7.62 -0.55 8.72
C ARG A 70 -6.92 0.69 8.20
N VAL A 71 -5.99 0.50 7.26
CA VAL A 71 -5.39 1.57 6.45
C VAL A 71 -5.75 1.35 4.99
N VAL A 72 -6.63 2.19 4.45
CA VAL A 72 -7.01 2.15 3.04
C VAL A 72 -5.97 2.90 2.23
N THR A 73 -5.43 2.25 1.18
CA THR A 73 -4.45 2.83 0.26
C THR A 73 -4.92 2.65 -1.19
N PRO A 74 -4.36 3.38 -2.17
CA PRO A 74 -4.78 3.22 -3.57
C PRO A 74 -4.70 1.79 -4.10
N GLY A 75 -3.72 1.00 -3.66
CA GLY A 75 -3.52 -0.39 -4.10
C GLY A 75 -4.27 -1.45 -3.28
N THR A 76 -4.78 -1.09 -2.09
CA THR A 76 -5.45 -2.05 -1.18
C THR A 76 -6.97 -1.89 -1.12
N VAL A 77 -7.54 -1.06 -2.00
CA VAL A 77 -9.00 -0.90 -2.13
C VAL A 77 -9.65 -2.20 -2.59
N ILE A 78 -10.70 -2.63 -1.89
CA ILE A 78 -11.53 -3.79 -2.22
C ILE A 78 -13.01 -3.45 -2.41
N GLU A 79 -13.44 -2.26 -1.97
CA GLU A 79 -14.81 -1.80 -2.11
C GLU A 79 -15.13 -1.50 -3.58
N SER A 80 -16.18 -2.13 -4.11
CA SER A 80 -16.61 -1.92 -5.51
C SER A 80 -16.95 -0.46 -5.83
N SER A 81 -17.42 0.31 -4.85
CA SER A 81 -17.71 1.74 -5.01
C SER A 81 -16.47 2.60 -5.25
N MET A 82 -15.27 2.08 -4.95
CA MET A 82 -13.99 2.76 -5.11
C MET A 82 -13.16 2.20 -6.26
N LEU A 83 -13.54 1.05 -6.80
CA LEU A 83 -12.87 0.40 -7.93
C LEU A 83 -13.47 0.86 -9.26
N GLN A 84 -12.72 0.70 -10.34
CA GLN A 84 -13.20 0.90 -11.70
C GLN A 84 -13.59 -0.45 -12.30
N ASP A 85 -14.82 -0.56 -12.83
CA ASP A 85 -15.39 -1.83 -13.29
C ASP A 85 -14.66 -2.43 -14.52
N ASP A 86 -13.91 -1.62 -15.25
CA ASP A 86 -13.28 -1.99 -16.52
C ASP A 86 -11.80 -2.35 -16.43
N ARG A 87 -11.21 -2.26 -15.24
CA ARG A 87 -9.78 -2.55 -15.04
C ARG A 87 -9.43 -3.08 -13.64
N ASN A 88 -8.37 -3.86 -13.59
CA ASN A 88 -7.78 -4.33 -12.33
C ASN A 88 -7.13 -3.18 -11.55
N ASN A 89 -7.13 -3.29 -10.22
CA ASN A 89 -6.47 -2.36 -9.31
C ASN A 89 -5.18 -2.98 -8.77
N TYR A 90 -4.11 -2.86 -9.54
CA TYR A 90 -2.84 -3.48 -9.15
C TYR A 90 -2.06 -2.64 -8.12
N ILE A 91 -1.51 -3.35 -7.12
CA ILE A 91 -0.38 -2.92 -6.32
C ILE A 91 0.87 -3.64 -6.84
N ALA A 92 1.95 -2.92 -7.08
CA ALA A 92 3.22 -3.48 -7.50
C ALA A 92 4.21 -3.51 -6.34
N SER A 93 4.97 -4.60 -6.21
CA SER A 93 6.14 -4.66 -5.35
C SER A 93 7.37 -4.99 -6.20
N ILE A 94 8.41 -4.16 -6.10
CA ILE A 94 9.62 -4.24 -6.91
C ILE A 94 10.84 -4.34 -6.00
N PHE A 95 11.61 -5.41 -6.16
CA PHE A 95 12.90 -5.59 -5.52
C PHE A 95 14.00 -5.60 -6.57
N LEU A 96 14.81 -4.53 -6.62
CA LEU A 96 15.94 -4.37 -7.54
C LEU A 96 17.25 -4.60 -6.80
N LYS A 97 18.09 -5.50 -7.32
CA LYS A 97 19.43 -5.78 -6.78
C LYS A 97 20.36 -6.30 -7.89
N ASP A 98 21.61 -5.80 -7.90
CA ASP A 98 22.70 -6.29 -8.75
C ASP A 98 22.32 -6.42 -10.25
N GLY A 99 21.55 -5.45 -10.78
CA GLY A 99 21.11 -5.43 -12.18
C GLY A 99 20.02 -6.46 -12.53
N ALA A 100 19.40 -7.07 -11.54
CA ALA A 100 18.24 -7.94 -11.68
C ALA A 100 17.07 -7.43 -10.83
N ALA A 101 15.84 -7.78 -11.17
CA ALA A 101 14.66 -7.38 -10.43
C ALA A 101 13.66 -8.52 -10.24
N GLY A 102 13.11 -8.63 -9.04
CA GLY A 102 11.91 -9.40 -8.76
C GLY A 102 10.70 -8.47 -8.69
N LEU A 103 9.64 -8.81 -9.41
CA LEU A 103 8.40 -8.04 -9.46
C LEU A 103 7.22 -8.91 -9.07
N CYS A 104 6.29 -8.29 -8.34
CA CYS A 104 4.99 -8.85 -8.03
C CYS A 104 3.93 -7.78 -8.28
N PHE A 105 2.89 -8.11 -9.04
CA PHE A 105 1.71 -7.28 -9.27
C PHE A 105 0.50 -8.02 -8.73
N ALA A 106 -0.15 -7.49 -7.72
CA ALA A 106 -1.33 -8.12 -7.13
C ALA A 106 -2.55 -7.21 -7.23
N ASP A 107 -3.69 -7.82 -7.51
CA ASP A 107 -5.00 -7.21 -7.38
C ASP A 107 -5.70 -7.84 -6.17
N VAL A 108 -5.79 -7.07 -5.09
CA VAL A 108 -6.34 -7.53 -3.81
C VAL A 108 -7.84 -7.83 -3.93
N SER A 109 -8.54 -7.10 -4.79
CA SER A 109 -9.99 -7.28 -4.98
C SER A 109 -10.35 -8.61 -5.63
N THR A 110 -9.47 -9.13 -6.49
CA THR A 110 -9.65 -10.42 -7.18
C THR A 110 -8.85 -11.57 -6.56
N GLY A 111 -7.91 -11.26 -5.67
CA GLY A 111 -6.99 -12.24 -5.08
C GLY A 111 -5.97 -12.80 -6.06
N THR A 112 -5.70 -12.09 -7.18
CA THR A 112 -4.74 -12.53 -8.20
C THR A 112 -3.40 -11.86 -8.04
N ALA A 113 -2.32 -12.61 -8.31
CA ALA A 113 -0.96 -12.08 -8.32
C ALA A 113 -0.18 -12.57 -9.54
N HIS A 114 0.55 -11.66 -10.18
CA HIS A 114 1.46 -11.94 -11.27
C HIS A 114 2.88 -11.66 -10.82
N ILE A 115 3.77 -12.62 -11.04
CA ILE A 115 5.17 -12.54 -10.62
C ILE A 115 6.10 -12.69 -11.82
N THR A 116 7.21 -11.96 -11.79
CA THR A 116 8.26 -12.11 -12.81
C THR A 116 9.63 -11.77 -12.24
N GLU A 117 10.66 -12.43 -12.75
CA GLU A 117 12.05 -12.13 -12.46
C GLU A 117 12.76 -11.66 -13.73
N LEU A 118 13.35 -10.49 -13.69
CA LEU A 118 14.03 -9.86 -14.80
C LEU A 118 15.55 -9.90 -14.59
N LYS A 119 16.27 -10.45 -15.57
CA LYS A 119 17.74 -10.55 -15.59
C LYS A 119 18.24 -10.11 -16.96
N GLN A 120 18.12 -8.82 -17.24
CA GLN A 120 18.43 -8.28 -18.58
C GLN A 120 19.46 -7.17 -18.48
N SER A 121 20.26 -6.98 -19.52
CA SER A 121 21.25 -5.89 -19.58
C SER A 121 20.64 -4.48 -19.49
N LYS A 122 19.38 -4.32 -19.87
CA LYS A 122 18.60 -3.07 -19.77
C LYS A 122 17.49 -3.23 -18.76
N ILE A 123 17.85 -3.50 -17.51
CA ILE A 123 16.88 -3.78 -16.44
C ILE A 123 15.85 -2.68 -16.24
N ALA A 124 16.26 -1.41 -16.32
CA ALA A 124 15.34 -0.28 -16.16
C ALA A 124 14.22 -0.28 -17.19
N SER A 125 14.56 -0.46 -18.47
CA SER A 125 13.57 -0.53 -19.56
C SER A 125 12.62 -1.73 -19.38
N ALA A 126 13.14 -2.88 -18.92
CA ALA A 126 12.32 -4.06 -18.68
C ALA A 126 11.32 -3.83 -17.53
N VAL A 127 11.76 -3.25 -16.41
CA VAL A 127 10.88 -2.89 -15.29
C VAL A 127 9.81 -1.87 -15.72
N ILE A 128 10.22 -0.83 -16.48
CA ILE A 128 9.27 0.16 -17.00
C ILE A 128 8.23 -0.49 -17.92
N THR A 129 8.62 -1.46 -18.75
CA THR A 129 7.67 -2.19 -19.60
C THR A 129 6.61 -2.92 -18.79
N GLU A 130 6.99 -3.58 -17.69
CA GLU A 130 6.02 -4.24 -16.81
C GLU A 130 5.14 -3.21 -16.07
N LEU A 131 5.70 -2.09 -15.61
CA LEU A 131 4.91 -1.00 -15.02
C LEU A 131 3.89 -0.43 -16.03
N CYS A 132 4.27 -0.27 -17.31
CA CYS A 132 3.35 0.13 -18.38
C CYS A 132 2.26 -0.91 -18.63
N ARG A 133 2.56 -2.19 -18.48
CA ARG A 133 1.62 -3.29 -18.73
C ARG A 133 0.53 -3.37 -17.68
N TYR A 134 0.91 -3.25 -16.41
CA TYR A 134 0.00 -3.44 -15.28
C TYR A 134 -0.63 -2.14 -14.77
N HIS A 135 -0.04 -0.98 -15.04
CA HIS A 135 -0.52 0.34 -14.58
C HIS A 135 -0.92 0.36 -13.09
N PRO A 136 -0.02 -0.02 -12.17
CA PRO A 136 -0.37 -0.12 -10.76
C PRO A 136 -0.76 1.24 -10.18
N SER A 137 -1.75 1.24 -9.28
CA SER A 137 -2.18 2.40 -8.51
C SER A 137 -1.28 2.68 -7.29
N GLU A 138 -0.47 1.68 -6.92
CA GLU A 138 0.50 1.79 -5.84
C GLU A 138 1.75 0.96 -6.15
N VAL A 139 2.92 1.49 -5.78
CA VAL A 139 4.22 0.84 -6.00
C VAL A 139 5.01 0.77 -4.70
N LEU A 140 5.32 -0.43 -4.24
CA LEU A 140 6.27 -0.70 -3.16
C LEU A 140 7.64 -0.89 -3.78
N MET A 141 8.68 -0.26 -3.23
CA MET A 141 10.03 -0.38 -3.75
C MET A 141 11.06 -0.52 -2.64
N ASN A 142 12.11 -1.32 -2.89
CA ASN A 142 13.25 -1.39 -2.01
C ASN A 142 14.19 -0.18 -2.18
N PRO A 143 15.05 0.14 -1.20
CA PRO A 143 15.99 1.26 -1.30
C PRO A 143 16.90 1.22 -2.54
N GLY A 144 17.32 0.02 -2.98
CA GLY A 144 18.15 -0.15 -4.19
C GLY A 144 17.50 0.39 -5.47
N LEU A 145 16.18 0.51 -5.51
CA LEU A 145 15.48 1.09 -6.66
C LEU A 145 15.69 2.61 -6.76
N LEU A 146 15.96 3.30 -5.65
CA LEU A 146 16.21 4.75 -5.63
C LEU A 146 17.45 5.14 -6.47
N ASP A 147 18.43 4.25 -6.56
CA ASP A 147 19.64 4.45 -7.34
C ASP A 147 19.39 4.35 -8.85
N CYS A 148 18.29 3.70 -9.25
CA CYS A 148 17.88 3.58 -10.65
C CYS A 148 17.04 4.78 -11.10
N ARG A 149 17.71 5.86 -11.47
CA ARG A 149 17.08 7.15 -11.85
C ARG A 149 16.10 7.01 -13.02
N GLU A 150 16.30 6.09 -13.93
CA GLU A 150 15.39 5.86 -15.07
C GLU A 150 14.02 5.41 -14.59
N ILE A 151 13.96 4.43 -13.67
CA ILE A 151 12.70 3.89 -13.14
C ILE A 151 12.01 4.95 -12.26
N THR A 152 12.73 5.56 -11.32
CA THR A 152 12.16 6.55 -10.40
C THR A 152 11.65 7.80 -11.13
N THR A 153 12.37 8.24 -12.17
CA THR A 153 11.93 9.36 -13.02
C THR A 153 10.68 8.98 -13.83
N TYR A 154 10.63 7.75 -14.37
CA TYR A 154 9.47 7.26 -15.10
C TYR A 154 8.23 7.23 -14.21
N ILE A 155 8.32 6.62 -13.03
CA ILE A 155 7.21 6.57 -12.06
C ILE A 155 6.72 7.98 -11.75
N LYS A 156 7.63 8.89 -11.38
CA LYS A 156 7.28 10.27 -11.00
C LYS A 156 6.62 11.08 -12.12
N LYS A 157 7.03 10.89 -13.38
CA LYS A 157 6.59 11.74 -14.51
C LYS A 157 5.42 11.15 -15.30
N ASN A 158 5.31 9.84 -15.34
CA ASN A 158 4.42 9.15 -16.27
C ASN A 158 3.35 8.31 -15.59
N MET A 159 3.41 8.17 -14.27
CA MET A 159 2.42 7.37 -13.54
C MET A 159 1.68 8.23 -12.51
N THR A 160 0.40 7.92 -12.35
CA THR A 160 -0.43 8.46 -11.25
C THR A 160 -0.63 7.33 -10.24
N CYS A 161 0.37 7.10 -9.42
CA CYS A 161 0.35 6.05 -8.40
C CYS A 161 0.97 6.57 -7.10
N SER A 162 0.57 5.98 -5.97
CA SER A 162 1.30 6.16 -4.72
C SER A 162 2.57 5.33 -4.71
N VAL A 163 3.58 5.80 -4.00
CA VAL A 163 4.86 5.11 -3.88
C VAL A 163 5.22 4.95 -2.42
N GLU A 164 5.58 3.73 -2.03
CA GLU A 164 6.04 3.38 -0.69
C GLU A 164 7.47 2.84 -0.76
N LEU A 165 8.34 3.41 0.06
CA LEU A 165 9.69 2.88 0.26
C LEU A 165 9.65 1.89 1.42
N VAL A 166 9.88 0.61 1.12
CA VAL A 166 9.93 -0.45 2.12
C VAL A 166 11.31 -0.46 2.77
N GLU A 167 11.36 -0.50 4.09
CA GLU A 167 12.60 -0.51 4.87
C GLU A 167 13.47 -1.73 4.54
N GLU A 168 14.80 -1.54 4.51
CA GLU A 168 15.77 -2.58 4.12
C GLU A 168 15.67 -3.82 5.04
N GLU A 169 15.37 -3.62 6.31
CA GLU A 169 15.25 -4.68 7.33
C GLU A 169 14.15 -5.69 6.98
N ARG A 170 13.07 -5.27 6.31
CA ARG A 170 11.98 -6.15 5.88
C ARG A 170 12.42 -7.16 4.81
N TYR A 171 13.52 -6.90 4.14
CA TYR A 171 14.11 -7.82 3.16
C TYR A 171 15.11 -8.81 3.76
N ALA A 172 15.26 -8.87 5.09
CA ALA A 172 16.10 -9.87 5.73
C ALA A 172 15.64 -11.30 5.36
N PRO A 173 16.55 -12.20 4.91
CA PRO A 173 16.16 -13.51 4.36
C PRO A 173 15.29 -14.36 5.30
N GLY A 174 15.47 -14.22 6.62
CA GLY A 174 14.65 -14.91 7.63
C GLY A 174 13.20 -14.39 7.64
N LEU A 175 13.01 -13.06 7.62
CA LEU A 175 11.68 -12.44 7.60
C LEU A 175 10.94 -12.76 6.28
N VAL A 176 11.65 -12.71 5.17
CA VAL A 176 11.11 -13.10 3.85
C VAL A 176 10.58 -14.53 3.85
N SER A 177 11.34 -15.48 4.43
CA SER A 177 10.90 -16.87 4.53
C SER A 177 9.67 -17.01 5.41
N ILE A 178 9.65 -16.33 6.57
CA ILE A 178 8.50 -16.34 7.49
C ILE A 178 7.24 -15.79 6.82
N ALA A 179 7.33 -14.66 6.12
CA ALA A 179 6.19 -14.06 5.43
C ALA A 179 5.59 -15.01 4.38
N LEU A 180 6.45 -15.67 3.59
CA LEU A 180 6.02 -16.63 2.57
C LEU A 180 5.44 -17.91 3.20
N GLU A 181 6.06 -18.41 4.26
CA GLU A 181 5.57 -19.60 4.98
C GLU A 181 4.22 -19.36 5.68
N ASN A 182 4.03 -18.18 6.25
CA ASN A 182 2.76 -17.81 6.88
C ASN A 182 1.62 -17.77 5.87
N GLN A 183 1.86 -17.27 4.66
CA GLN A 183 0.83 -17.17 3.63
C GLN A 183 0.60 -18.46 2.86
N PHE A 184 1.67 -19.17 2.47
CA PHE A 184 1.60 -20.29 1.53
C PHE A 184 2.03 -21.64 2.15
N GLY A 185 2.40 -21.66 3.45
CA GLY A 185 2.91 -22.86 4.11
C GLY A 185 4.38 -23.15 3.80
N ARG A 186 4.91 -24.20 4.43
CA ARG A 186 6.35 -24.56 4.34
C ARG A 186 6.81 -24.88 2.91
N ASP A 187 5.91 -25.39 2.08
CA ASP A 187 6.20 -25.77 0.69
C ASP A 187 5.87 -24.63 -0.29
N TRP A 188 5.93 -23.37 0.16
CA TRP A 188 5.57 -22.18 -0.62
C TRP A 188 6.21 -22.14 -2.02
N ALA A 189 7.46 -22.58 -2.15
CA ALA A 189 8.15 -22.56 -3.44
C ALA A 189 7.51 -23.51 -4.48
N ALA A 190 7.06 -24.68 -4.03
CA ALA A 190 6.37 -25.63 -4.89
C ALA A 190 4.95 -25.16 -5.26
N GLN A 191 4.27 -24.52 -4.31
CA GLN A 191 2.89 -24.05 -4.50
C GLN A 191 2.82 -22.81 -5.39
N THR A 192 3.75 -21.88 -5.25
CA THR A 192 3.72 -20.58 -5.94
C THR A 192 4.59 -20.56 -7.20
N GLY A 193 5.52 -21.51 -7.37
CA GLY A 193 6.52 -21.49 -8.42
C GLY A 193 7.64 -20.43 -8.19
N ILE A 194 7.65 -19.75 -7.06
CA ILE A 194 8.69 -18.78 -6.74
C ILE A 194 9.99 -19.53 -6.41
N ALA A 195 11.05 -19.20 -7.16
CA ALA A 195 12.35 -19.83 -6.92
C ALA A 195 12.92 -19.43 -5.54
N PRO A 196 13.36 -20.39 -4.71
CA PRO A 196 13.85 -20.10 -3.35
C PRO A 196 15.06 -19.15 -3.29
N LYS A 197 15.83 -19.06 -4.37
CA LYS A 197 16.97 -18.13 -4.54
C LYS A 197 16.68 -16.95 -5.45
N GLY A 198 15.46 -16.86 -5.99
CA GLY A 198 15.04 -15.76 -6.88
C GLY A 198 14.76 -14.46 -6.14
N LEU A 199 14.81 -13.34 -6.86
CA LEU A 199 14.51 -12.01 -6.32
C LEU A 199 13.01 -11.79 -6.10
N VAL A 200 12.15 -12.51 -6.81
CA VAL A 200 10.68 -12.42 -6.67
C VAL A 200 10.22 -12.68 -5.24
N ARG A 201 10.91 -13.57 -4.49
CA ARG A 201 10.56 -13.85 -3.09
C ARG A 201 10.60 -12.60 -2.20
N PHE A 202 11.52 -11.68 -2.46
CA PHE A 202 11.62 -10.42 -1.72
C PHE A 202 10.47 -9.49 -2.06
N ALA A 203 10.14 -9.36 -3.34
CA ALA A 203 9.01 -8.54 -3.79
C ALA A 203 7.68 -9.08 -3.24
N MET A 204 7.48 -10.41 -3.29
CA MET A 204 6.26 -11.04 -2.76
C MET A 204 6.17 -10.88 -1.24
N ALA A 205 7.25 -11.15 -0.50
CA ALA A 205 7.25 -11.02 0.96
C ALA A 205 6.95 -9.58 1.41
N ALA A 206 7.58 -8.57 0.78
CA ALA A 206 7.30 -7.17 1.07
C ALA A 206 5.85 -6.79 0.81
N LEU A 207 5.24 -7.33 -0.25
CA LEU A 207 3.83 -7.13 -0.55
C LEU A 207 2.93 -7.76 0.51
N LEU A 208 3.20 -9.00 0.93
CA LEU A 208 2.42 -9.70 1.96
C LEU A 208 2.48 -8.98 3.31
N GLU A 209 3.66 -8.56 3.74
CA GLU A 209 3.85 -7.77 4.96
C GLU A 209 3.08 -6.44 4.88
N TYR A 210 3.17 -5.75 3.74
CA TYR A 210 2.43 -4.49 3.53
C TYR A 210 0.91 -4.70 3.59
N LEU A 211 0.39 -5.75 2.98
CA LEU A 211 -1.03 -6.09 3.04
C LEU A 211 -1.46 -6.44 4.47
N HIS A 212 -0.62 -7.13 5.24
CA HIS A 212 -0.88 -7.44 6.64
C HIS A 212 -0.91 -6.17 7.52
N ASP A 213 -0.01 -5.22 7.26
CA ASP A 213 0.06 -3.95 8.02
C ASP A 213 -1.11 -3.00 7.69
N THR A 214 -1.78 -3.19 6.56
CA THR A 214 -2.85 -2.29 6.08
C THR A 214 -4.25 -2.87 6.22
N GLN A 215 -4.41 -4.13 6.51
CA GLN A 215 -5.68 -4.83 6.72
C GLN A 215 -5.79 -5.38 8.16
#